data_9172a911d69630e2026a4f539002939e
#
_entry.id   9172a911d69630e2026a4f539002939e
#
_cell.length_a   1.000
_cell.length_b   1.000
_cell.length_c   1.000
_cell.angle_alpha   90.00
_cell.angle_beta   90.00
_cell.angle_gamma   90.00
#
_symmetry.space_group_name_H-M   'P 1'
#
loop_
_entity.id
_entity.type
_entity.pdbx_description
1 polymer ?
#
loop_
_entity_poly.entity_id
_entity_poly.type
_entity_poly.pdbx_seq_one_letter_code
_entity_poly.pdbx_strand_id
1 'polypeptide(L)'
;DNLDLKIIPEELNEYYKVQYIVRSSNKKGKQNIKLSDIKTASNIFQFIYFVFKTFKIPNTSYLLVCITPYTFLSFLILFLFRKKRVFVYLFSSGHEEYKHVLGSWSVWIYHIMYKIVTSNSKVIVCHERLFNKNKSYLVDISRLDDEWLKNQKDALLDKIRFLYVGRMSQEKGIFDFLEMFNQIKLDAELSIVGNLKNENFLNKNIKPLGYVADPQSLINIYDNHNIMILPSFTEATPYVVDEALSRKRPVIIFEDIAYIAKDKKGIFISKRNMNSFLETTKYIMDNYLEIQKKMEQNDLPTKKGMIKQISDIIKLENSKL
;
A
#
# COMPACT_ATOMS: atom_id res chain seq x y z
N ASP A 1 -8.56 3.83 -6.56
CA ASP A 1 -8.69 4.75 -5.41
C ASP A 1 -7.59 4.40 -4.41
N ASN A 2 -6.82 5.41 -4.01
CA ASN A 2 -5.78 5.22 -3.01
C ASN A 2 -6.40 5.25 -1.62
N LEU A 3 -6.37 4.13 -0.91
CA LEU A 3 -6.97 3.96 0.41
C LEU A 3 -6.29 4.86 1.47
N ASP A 4 -5.02 5.20 1.28
CA ASP A 4 -4.27 6.08 2.21
C ASP A 4 -4.85 7.50 2.26
N LEU A 5 -5.44 7.98 1.16
CA LEU A 5 -6.16 9.27 1.13
C LEU A 5 -7.39 9.31 2.04
N LYS A 6 -7.89 8.14 2.44
CA LYS A 6 -8.96 7.98 3.42
C LYS A 6 -8.40 7.70 4.82
N ILE A 7 -7.53 6.70 4.94
CA ILE A 7 -7.01 6.21 6.23
C ILE A 7 -6.27 7.31 6.98
N ILE A 8 -5.34 8.01 6.31
CA ILE A 8 -4.50 9.01 6.99
C ILE A 8 -5.33 10.12 7.65
N PRO A 9 -6.24 10.83 6.96
CA PRO A 9 -7.00 11.88 7.61
C PRO A 9 -8.02 11.36 8.64
N GLU A 10 -8.64 10.20 8.42
CA GLU A 10 -9.60 9.62 9.37
C GLU A 10 -8.91 9.25 10.68
N GLU A 11 -7.81 8.51 10.62
CA GLU A 11 -7.10 8.03 11.80
C GLU A 11 -6.32 9.16 12.50
N LEU A 12 -5.77 10.14 11.77
CA LEU A 12 -5.17 11.32 12.40
C LEU A 12 -6.18 12.14 13.19
N ASN A 13 -7.47 12.02 12.92
CA ASN A 13 -8.54 12.70 13.68
C ASN A 13 -8.65 12.19 15.13
N GLU A 14 -8.03 11.05 15.46
CA GLU A 14 -7.88 10.61 16.87
C GLU A 14 -6.85 11.44 17.65
N TYR A 15 -5.88 12.04 16.95
CA TYR A 15 -4.77 12.80 17.55
C TYR A 15 -4.95 14.31 17.41
N TYR A 16 -5.67 14.76 16.38
CA TYR A 16 -5.83 16.15 16.00
C TYR A 16 -7.25 16.43 15.52
N LYS A 17 -7.69 17.67 15.63
CA LYS A 17 -8.89 18.13 14.91
C LYS A 17 -8.54 18.28 13.43
N VAL A 18 -8.93 17.32 12.60
CA VAL A 18 -8.59 17.29 11.18
C VAL A 18 -9.65 18.02 10.34
N GLN A 19 -9.18 18.96 9.51
CA GLN A 19 -9.95 19.50 8.39
C GLN A 19 -9.35 18.93 7.09
N TYR A 20 -10.18 18.31 6.28
CA TYR A 20 -9.76 17.68 5.03
C TYR A 20 -10.22 18.47 3.81
N ILE A 21 -9.28 19.02 3.03
CA ILE A 21 -9.56 19.76 1.79
C ILE A 21 -9.29 18.85 0.61
N VAL A 22 -10.30 18.56 -0.20
CA VAL A 22 -10.25 17.63 -1.32
C VAL A 22 -10.79 18.25 -2.60
N ARG A 23 -10.30 17.75 -3.73
CA ARG A 23 -10.88 18.06 -5.04
C ARG A 23 -12.10 17.18 -5.27
N SER A 24 -13.20 17.78 -5.77
CA SER A 24 -14.34 17.01 -6.24
C SER A 24 -13.98 16.19 -7.49
N SER A 25 -14.59 15.02 -7.62
CA SER A 25 -14.49 14.18 -8.81
C SER A 25 -15.88 13.90 -9.35
N ASN A 26 -16.04 13.94 -10.67
CA ASN A 26 -17.29 13.54 -11.34
C ASN A 26 -17.54 12.03 -11.27
N LYS A 27 -16.54 11.25 -10.84
CA LYS A 27 -16.69 9.82 -10.61
C LYS A 27 -17.12 9.59 -9.17
N LYS A 28 -18.21 8.84 -8.96
CA LYS A 28 -18.59 8.38 -7.61
C LYS A 28 -17.39 7.64 -6.99
N GLY A 29 -16.87 8.18 -5.90
CA GLY A 29 -15.86 7.49 -5.10
C GLY A 29 -16.44 6.21 -4.53
N LYS A 30 -15.67 5.14 -4.52
CA LYS A 30 -16.08 3.85 -3.94
C LYS A 30 -16.01 3.85 -2.41
N GLN A 31 -15.51 4.91 -1.79
CA GLN A 31 -15.23 4.96 -0.36
C GLN A 31 -15.85 6.22 0.27
N ASN A 32 -16.59 6.02 1.35
CA ASN A 32 -17.09 7.12 2.18
C ASN A 32 -16.02 7.49 3.21
N ILE A 33 -15.68 8.79 3.30
CA ILE A 33 -14.74 9.33 4.28
C ILE A 33 -15.52 9.72 5.54
N LYS A 34 -15.11 9.22 6.70
CA LYS A 34 -15.75 9.41 8.01
C LYS A 34 -15.13 10.61 8.76
N LEU A 35 -15.16 11.81 8.17
CA LEU A 35 -14.70 13.02 8.82
C LEU A 35 -15.85 14.04 8.88
N SER A 36 -15.91 14.80 9.97
CA SER A 36 -16.93 15.84 10.17
C SER A 36 -16.64 17.13 9.38
N ASP A 37 -15.36 17.44 9.14
CA ASP A 37 -14.96 18.68 8.46
C ASP A 37 -14.22 18.40 7.14
N ILE A 38 -15.01 18.16 6.08
CA ILE A 38 -14.51 17.97 4.72
C ILE A 38 -14.92 19.20 3.89
N LYS A 39 -13.94 19.80 3.21
CA LYS A 39 -14.15 20.88 2.23
C LYS A 39 -13.86 20.36 0.84
N THR A 40 -14.89 20.22 0.04
CA THR A 40 -14.79 19.75 -1.35
C THR A 40 -14.68 20.92 -2.31
N ALA A 41 -13.58 21.02 -3.04
CA ALA A 41 -13.34 22.07 -4.01
C ALA A 41 -13.63 21.57 -5.43
N SER A 42 -14.43 22.32 -6.18
CA SER A 42 -14.74 22.03 -7.59
C SER A 42 -13.63 22.49 -8.56
N ASN A 43 -12.83 23.48 -8.17
CA ASN A 43 -11.73 24.02 -8.96
C ASN A 43 -10.56 24.49 -8.07
N ILE A 44 -9.46 24.90 -8.72
CA ILE A 44 -8.22 25.29 -8.03
C ILE A 44 -8.42 26.56 -7.19
N PHE A 45 -9.20 27.53 -7.64
CA PHE A 45 -9.43 28.80 -6.91
C PHE A 45 -10.18 28.53 -5.60
N GLN A 46 -11.21 27.68 -5.64
CA GLN A 46 -11.94 27.26 -4.45
C GLN A 46 -11.06 26.46 -3.50
N PHE A 47 -10.17 25.60 -4.02
CA PHE A 47 -9.22 24.85 -3.20
C PHE A 47 -8.29 25.82 -2.44
N ILE A 48 -7.69 26.78 -3.14
CA ILE A 48 -6.82 27.79 -2.56
C ILE A 48 -7.58 28.69 -1.56
N TYR A 49 -8.81 29.07 -1.86
CA TYR A 49 -9.65 29.80 -0.92
C TYR A 49 -9.85 29.03 0.40
N PHE A 50 -10.10 27.73 0.34
CA PHE A 50 -10.19 26.91 1.56
C PHE A 50 -8.86 26.87 2.32
N VAL A 51 -7.74 26.79 1.63
CA VAL A 51 -6.41 26.86 2.27
C VAL A 51 -6.23 28.20 3.00
N PHE A 52 -6.56 29.33 2.37
CA PHE A 52 -6.51 30.64 3.02
C PHE A 52 -7.39 30.76 4.25
N LYS A 53 -8.59 30.17 4.21
CA LYS A 53 -9.51 30.16 5.38
C LYS A 53 -8.87 29.50 6.62
N THR A 54 -8.00 28.51 6.43
CA THR A 54 -7.31 27.85 7.55
C THR A 54 -6.31 28.74 8.26
N PHE A 55 -5.86 29.84 7.65
CA PHE A 55 -4.90 30.77 8.26
C PHE A 55 -5.43 31.47 9.52
N LYS A 56 -6.74 31.53 9.67
CA LYS A 56 -7.41 32.04 10.86
C LYS A 56 -7.35 31.07 12.05
N ILE A 57 -7.02 29.82 11.80
CA ILE A 57 -6.96 28.78 12.84
C ILE A 57 -5.52 28.77 13.41
N PRO A 58 -5.34 29.09 14.70
CA PRO A 58 -4.02 29.10 15.31
C PRO A 58 -3.44 27.67 15.40
N ASN A 59 -2.15 27.58 15.45
CA ASN A 59 -1.40 26.33 15.63
C ASN A 59 -1.73 25.23 14.61
N THR A 60 -2.14 25.58 13.40
CA THR A 60 -2.46 24.63 12.33
C THR A 60 -1.18 24.08 11.70
N SER A 61 -1.10 22.77 11.57
CA SER A 61 -0.11 22.06 10.75
C SER A 61 -0.76 21.55 9.48
N TYR A 62 -0.03 21.50 8.40
CA TYR A 62 -0.52 21.16 7.07
C TYR A 62 0.17 19.88 6.59
N LEU A 63 -0.59 18.84 6.33
CA LEU A 63 -0.12 17.60 5.72
C LEU A 63 -0.61 17.52 4.28
N LEU A 64 0.30 17.72 3.34
CA LEU A 64 0.02 17.59 1.90
C LEU A 64 0.25 16.13 1.50
N VAL A 65 -0.80 15.45 1.08
CA VAL A 65 -0.71 14.07 0.63
C VAL A 65 -0.50 14.05 -0.87
N CYS A 66 0.65 13.61 -1.32
CA CYS A 66 1.15 13.64 -2.69
C CYS A 66 1.39 15.04 -3.27
N ILE A 67 2.16 15.07 -4.36
CA ILE A 67 2.42 16.28 -5.14
C ILE A 67 1.55 16.25 -6.39
N THR A 68 0.55 17.11 -6.42
CA THR A 68 -0.36 17.37 -7.53
C THR A 68 -0.35 18.87 -7.85
N PRO A 69 -0.88 19.35 -8.97
CA PRO A 69 -0.98 20.79 -9.20
C PRO A 69 -1.70 21.54 -8.08
N TYR A 70 -2.72 20.95 -7.48
CA TYR A 70 -3.46 21.53 -6.37
C TYR A 70 -2.63 21.65 -5.09
N THR A 71 -1.99 20.56 -4.69
CA THR A 71 -1.14 20.54 -3.49
C THR A 71 0.13 21.35 -3.69
N PHE A 72 0.68 21.40 -4.92
CA PHE A 72 1.84 22.23 -5.23
C PHE A 72 1.55 23.73 -5.11
N LEU A 73 0.45 24.22 -5.69
CA LEU A 73 0.05 25.62 -5.53
C LEU A 73 -0.25 25.97 -4.08
N SER A 74 -0.91 25.06 -3.36
CA SER A 74 -1.12 25.21 -1.92
C SER A 74 0.20 25.27 -1.18
N PHE A 75 1.18 24.41 -1.54
CA PHE A 75 2.50 24.43 -0.97
C PHE A 75 3.20 25.78 -1.15
N LEU A 76 3.17 26.37 -2.34
CA LEU A 76 3.80 27.68 -2.57
C LEU A 76 3.24 28.76 -1.63
N ILE A 77 1.91 28.79 -1.44
CA ILE A 77 1.26 29.72 -0.53
C ILE A 77 1.66 29.43 0.93
N LEU A 78 1.57 28.17 1.34
CA LEU A 78 1.91 27.75 2.70
C LEU A 78 3.39 27.97 3.00
N PHE A 79 4.27 27.79 2.02
CA PHE A 79 5.69 28.05 2.14
C PHE A 79 5.98 29.49 2.51
N LEU A 80 5.26 30.45 1.93
CA LEU A 80 5.42 31.87 2.24
C LEU A 80 4.93 32.23 3.67
N PHE A 81 3.80 31.64 4.10
CA PHE A 81 3.11 32.04 5.31
C PHE A 81 3.22 31.06 6.49
N ARG A 82 3.48 29.78 6.21
CA ARG A 82 3.45 28.68 7.20
C ARG A 82 4.62 27.69 7.06
N LYS A 83 5.75 28.10 6.51
CA LYS A 83 6.90 27.26 6.12
C LYS A 83 7.25 26.18 7.14
N LYS A 84 7.30 26.52 8.42
CA LYS A 84 7.75 25.61 9.48
C LYS A 84 6.73 24.52 9.86
N ARG A 85 5.47 24.62 9.41
CA ARG A 85 4.37 23.71 9.75
C ARG A 85 3.83 22.95 8.55
N VAL A 86 4.63 22.83 7.49
CA VAL A 86 4.22 22.13 6.27
C VAL A 86 4.94 20.80 6.18
N PHE A 87 4.14 19.74 6.15
CA PHE A 87 4.56 18.37 5.98
C PHE A 87 4.05 17.86 4.63
N VAL A 88 4.82 16.99 3.99
CA VAL A 88 4.44 16.36 2.73
C VAL A 88 4.59 14.85 2.86
N TYR A 89 3.51 14.11 2.67
CA TYR A 89 3.50 12.67 2.69
C TYR A 89 3.57 12.12 1.26
N LEU A 90 4.56 11.28 0.97
CA LEU A 90 4.80 10.69 -0.34
C LEU A 90 4.78 9.16 -0.24
N PHE A 91 3.82 8.53 -0.92
CA PHE A 91 3.76 7.07 -1.05
C PHE A 91 4.34 6.56 -2.40
N SER A 92 4.61 7.46 -3.35
CA SER A 92 5.34 7.17 -4.58
C SER A 92 6.14 8.39 -5.02
N SER A 93 7.06 8.20 -5.97
CA SER A 93 7.78 9.34 -6.57
C SER A 93 6.88 10.18 -7.48
N GLY A 94 5.77 9.62 -7.98
CA GLY A 94 4.83 10.27 -8.89
C GLY A 94 5.31 10.45 -10.34
N HIS A 95 6.59 10.29 -10.63
CA HIS A 95 7.15 10.51 -11.98
C HIS A 95 6.53 9.58 -13.02
N GLU A 96 6.41 8.29 -12.70
CA GLU A 96 5.79 7.31 -13.61
C GLU A 96 4.29 7.57 -13.78
N GLU A 97 3.58 7.98 -12.72
CA GLU A 97 2.16 8.32 -12.81
C GLU A 97 1.93 9.49 -13.77
N TYR A 98 2.75 10.54 -13.67
CA TYR A 98 2.67 11.70 -14.59
C TYR A 98 2.98 11.31 -16.03
N LYS A 99 4.01 10.48 -16.25
CA LYS A 99 4.36 9.95 -17.56
C LYS A 99 3.20 9.17 -18.20
N HIS A 100 2.56 8.30 -17.43
CA HIS A 100 1.45 7.48 -17.93
C HIS A 100 0.16 8.28 -18.18
N VAL A 101 -0.13 9.29 -17.35
CA VAL A 101 -1.39 10.04 -17.45
C VAL A 101 -1.30 11.21 -18.43
N LEU A 102 -0.16 11.91 -18.46
CA LEU A 102 0.01 13.17 -19.22
C LEU A 102 1.08 13.10 -20.29
N GLY A 103 1.84 12.00 -20.38
CA GLY A 103 2.93 11.82 -21.34
C GLY A 103 4.30 12.25 -20.81
N SER A 104 5.36 11.91 -21.55
CA SER A 104 6.76 12.06 -21.11
C SER A 104 7.16 13.51 -20.79
N TRP A 105 6.57 14.51 -21.46
CA TRP A 105 6.83 15.92 -21.20
C TRP A 105 6.45 16.37 -19.79
N SER A 106 5.43 15.75 -19.21
CA SER A 106 4.94 16.11 -17.87
C SER A 106 5.90 15.69 -16.76
N VAL A 107 6.78 14.74 -17.02
CA VAL A 107 7.79 14.26 -16.04
C VAL A 107 8.73 15.39 -15.63
N TRP A 108 9.13 16.27 -16.58
CA TRP A 108 9.98 17.41 -16.28
C TRP A 108 9.29 18.43 -15.36
N ILE A 109 8.03 18.76 -15.66
CA ILE A 109 7.23 19.67 -14.81
C ILE A 109 7.08 19.07 -13.42
N TYR A 110 6.72 17.77 -13.34
CA TYR A 110 6.59 17.09 -12.07
C TYR A 110 7.91 17.07 -11.30
N HIS A 111 9.03 16.85 -11.98
CA HIS A 111 10.35 16.86 -11.34
C HIS A 111 10.68 18.21 -10.69
N ILE A 112 10.33 19.33 -11.34
CA ILE A 112 10.49 20.67 -10.75
C ILE A 112 9.62 20.82 -9.52
N MET A 113 8.33 20.47 -9.60
CA MET A 113 7.42 20.53 -8.45
C MET A 113 7.94 19.67 -7.29
N TYR A 114 8.36 18.45 -7.59
CA TYR A 114 8.92 17.51 -6.62
C TYR A 114 10.15 18.09 -5.93
N LYS A 115 11.11 18.60 -6.69
CA LYS A 115 12.34 19.20 -6.16
C LYS A 115 12.07 20.41 -5.29
N ILE A 116 11.18 21.32 -5.71
CA ILE A 116 10.80 22.51 -4.92
C ILE A 116 10.16 22.08 -3.59
N VAL A 117 9.20 21.18 -3.63
CA VAL A 117 8.45 20.75 -2.46
C VAL A 117 9.36 19.99 -1.49
N THR A 118 10.08 18.97 -1.95
CA THR A 118 10.91 18.11 -1.08
C THR A 118 12.12 18.83 -0.50
N SER A 119 12.62 19.88 -1.15
CA SER A 119 13.73 20.69 -0.61
C SER A 119 13.29 21.72 0.43
N ASN A 120 12.00 22.01 0.53
CA ASN A 120 11.49 23.12 1.33
C ASN A 120 10.37 22.73 2.30
N SER A 121 10.14 21.44 2.53
CA SER A 121 9.15 20.93 3.48
C SER A 121 9.73 19.82 4.35
N LYS A 122 8.97 19.41 5.37
CA LYS A 122 9.22 18.18 6.14
C LYS A 122 8.60 17.03 5.39
N VAL A 123 9.44 16.18 4.80
CA VAL A 123 8.98 15.07 3.94
C VAL A 123 8.83 13.80 4.77
N ILE A 124 7.68 13.16 4.67
CA ILE A 124 7.38 11.85 5.23
C ILE A 124 7.24 10.89 4.06
N VAL A 125 7.99 9.81 4.05
CA VAL A 125 7.98 8.80 3.01
C VAL A 125 7.67 7.42 3.59
N CYS A 126 7.01 6.59 2.82
CA CYS A 126 6.69 5.21 3.20
C CYS A 126 7.56 4.18 2.45
N HIS A 127 8.58 4.65 1.73
CA HIS A 127 9.38 3.79 0.88
C HIS A 127 10.85 4.14 0.96
N GLU A 128 11.72 3.15 1.19
CA GLU A 128 13.16 3.35 1.33
C GLU A 128 13.82 4.02 0.11
N ARG A 129 13.33 3.73 -1.11
CA ARG A 129 13.82 4.39 -2.34
C ARG A 129 13.60 5.90 -2.37
N LEU A 130 12.62 6.40 -1.62
CA LEU A 130 12.33 7.83 -1.47
C LEU A 130 13.00 8.42 -0.23
N PHE A 131 13.52 7.57 0.64
CA PHE A 131 14.08 8.00 1.91
C PHE A 131 15.43 8.68 1.73
N ASN A 132 15.56 9.86 2.35
CA ASN A 132 16.80 10.58 2.49
C ASN A 132 17.01 10.91 3.98
N LYS A 133 17.97 10.27 4.61
CA LYS A 133 18.24 10.35 6.06
C LYS A 133 18.32 11.80 6.58
N ASN A 134 18.80 12.74 5.78
CA ASN A 134 18.98 14.13 6.18
C ASN A 134 17.77 15.03 5.88
N LYS A 135 16.78 14.53 5.11
CA LYS A 135 15.70 15.38 4.57
C LYS A 135 14.30 14.80 4.73
N SER A 136 14.17 13.52 5.10
CA SER A 136 12.87 12.87 5.20
C SER A 136 12.76 11.94 6.38
N TYR A 137 11.54 11.65 6.78
CA TYR A 137 11.16 10.67 7.79
C TYR A 137 10.60 9.43 7.07
N LEU A 138 11.10 8.25 7.41
CA LEU A 138 10.55 6.99 6.93
C LEU A 138 9.46 6.52 7.91
N VAL A 139 8.33 6.12 7.37
CA VAL A 139 7.18 5.58 8.11
C VAL A 139 6.83 4.21 7.56
N ASP A 140 6.58 3.26 8.43
CA ASP A 140 6.18 1.92 8.05
C ASP A 140 4.71 1.92 7.60
N ILE A 141 4.51 1.75 6.29
CA ILE A 141 3.17 1.73 5.72
C ILE A 141 2.47 0.40 6.04
N SER A 142 1.22 0.49 6.51
CA SER A 142 0.42 -0.70 6.78
C SER A 142 -1.08 -0.45 6.71
N ARG A 143 -1.82 -1.51 6.40
CA ARG A 143 -3.27 -1.56 6.45
C ARG A 143 -3.78 -2.54 7.50
N LEU A 144 -2.87 -3.22 8.18
CA LEU A 144 -3.23 -4.19 9.22
C LEU A 144 -3.83 -3.46 10.42
N ASP A 145 -4.99 -3.88 10.82
CA ASP A 145 -5.65 -3.51 12.07
C ASP A 145 -5.80 -4.73 12.99
N ASP A 146 -6.49 -4.54 14.10
CA ASP A 146 -6.69 -5.58 15.08
C ASP A 146 -7.43 -6.81 14.54
N GLU A 147 -8.27 -6.65 13.50
CA GLU A 147 -9.01 -7.77 12.90
C GLU A 147 -8.07 -8.73 12.15
N TRP A 148 -7.04 -8.19 11.50
CA TRP A 148 -6.01 -8.98 10.83
C TRP A 148 -5.11 -9.76 11.78
N LEU A 149 -4.88 -9.24 12.98
CA LEU A 149 -3.92 -9.79 13.95
C LEU A 149 -4.56 -10.76 14.93
N LYS A 150 -5.88 -10.71 15.10
CA LYS A 150 -6.63 -11.55 16.05
C LYS A 150 -7.29 -12.73 15.36
N ASN A 151 -7.67 -13.72 16.16
CA ASN A 151 -8.47 -14.88 15.73
C ASN A 151 -7.87 -15.58 14.49
N GLN A 152 -6.55 -15.75 14.47
CA GLN A 152 -5.87 -16.48 13.41
C GLN A 152 -6.33 -17.95 13.43
N LYS A 153 -6.68 -18.47 12.23
CA LYS A 153 -7.09 -19.87 12.08
C LYS A 153 -5.91 -20.71 11.64
N ASP A 154 -5.86 -21.95 12.12
CA ASP A 154 -4.90 -22.92 11.61
C ASP A 154 -5.12 -23.16 10.14
N ALA A 155 -4.03 -23.40 9.41
CA ALA A 155 -4.11 -23.69 8.00
C ALA A 155 -4.62 -25.12 7.76
N LEU A 156 -5.51 -25.31 6.80
CA LEU A 156 -5.90 -26.63 6.33
C LEU A 156 -4.79 -27.17 5.43
N LEU A 157 -4.17 -28.28 5.79
CA LEU A 157 -3.03 -28.89 5.09
C LEU A 157 -3.38 -30.17 4.33
N ASP A 158 -4.67 -30.50 4.19
CA ASP A 158 -5.19 -31.63 3.44
C ASP A 158 -4.95 -31.51 1.93
N LYS A 159 -4.79 -30.28 1.42
CA LYS A 159 -4.54 -29.95 0.04
C LYS A 159 -3.77 -28.65 -0.08
N ILE A 160 -3.01 -28.49 -1.16
CA ILE A 160 -2.34 -27.21 -1.46
C ILE A 160 -3.35 -26.23 -2.03
N ARG A 161 -3.54 -25.11 -1.32
CA ARG A 161 -4.42 -24.00 -1.71
C ARG A 161 -3.62 -22.72 -1.81
N PHE A 162 -3.29 -22.37 -3.05
CA PHE A 162 -2.64 -21.10 -3.35
C PHE A 162 -3.64 -19.96 -3.40
N LEU A 163 -3.19 -18.80 -2.96
CA LEU A 163 -3.94 -17.54 -3.04
C LEU A 163 -3.12 -16.48 -3.77
N TYR A 164 -3.72 -15.84 -4.74
CA TYR A 164 -3.24 -14.58 -5.31
C TYR A 164 -4.22 -13.46 -4.97
N VAL A 165 -3.69 -12.33 -4.48
CA VAL A 165 -4.47 -11.11 -4.21
C VAL A 165 -3.79 -9.94 -4.90
N GLY A 166 -4.47 -9.34 -5.89
CA GLY A 166 -3.87 -8.23 -6.61
C GLY A 166 -4.58 -7.83 -7.90
N ARG A 167 -4.03 -6.81 -8.54
CA ARG A 167 -4.49 -6.40 -9.87
C ARG A 167 -4.06 -7.43 -10.92
N MET A 168 -4.94 -7.69 -11.88
CA MET A 168 -4.63 -8.53 -13.04
C MET A 168 -3.95 -7.67 -14.11
N SER A 169 -2.64 -7.51 -14.00
CA SER A 169 -1.84 -6.69 -14.90
C SER A 169 -0.45 -7.30 -15.13
N GLN A 170 0.19 -6.94 -16.24
CA GLN A 170 1.45 -7.56 -16.67
C GLN A 170 2.56 -7.40 -15.63
N GLU A 171 2.69 -6.21 -15.03
CA GLU A 171 3.72 -5.93 -14.01
C GLU A 171 3.55 -6.77 -12.74
N LYS A 172 2.33 -7.32 -12.52
CA LYS A 172 2.07 -8.25 -11.41
C LYS A 172 2.43 -9.69 -11.73
N GLY A 173 2.87 -9.99 -12.95
CA GLY A 173 3.39 -11.31 -13.37
C GLY A 173 2.38 -12.46 -13.25
N ILE A 174 1.11 -12.13 -13.01
CA ILE A 174 0.08 -13.15 -12.76
C ILE A 174 -0.22 -13.98 -14.00
N PHE A 175 -0.16 -13.38 -15.20
CA PHE A 175 -0.43 -14.10 -16.43
C PHE A 175 0.64 -15.16 -16.71
N ASP A 176 1.91 -14.82 -16.56
CA ASP A 176 3.04 -15.74 -16.71
C ASP A 176 2.96 -16.86 -15.66
N PHE A 177 2.54 -16.52 -14.44
CA PHE A 177 2.32 -17.51 -13.38
C PHE A 177 1.16 -18.46 -13.72
N LEU A 178 0.06 -17.96 -14.27
CA LEU A 178 -1.07 -18.80 -14.70
C LEU A 178 -0.68 -19.78 -15.80
N GLU A 179 0.14 -19.34 -16.78
CA GLU A 179 0.68 -20.21 -17.82
C GLU A 179 1.53 -21.34 -17.22
N MET A 180 2.40 -21.00 -16.27
CA MET A 180 3.21 -21.97 -15.54
C MET A 180 2.33 -22.92 -14.71
N PHE A 181 1.36 -22.37 -13.96
CA PHE A 181 0.46 -23.14 -13.09
C PHE A 181 -0.39 -24.14 -13.86
N ASN A 182 -0.85 -23.79 -15.07
CA ASN A 182 -1.60 -24.70 -15.96
C ASN A 182 -0.81 -25.93 -16.39
N GLN A 183 0.52 -25.90 -16.34
CA GLN A 183 1.39 -27.01 -16.70
C GLN A 183 1.77 -27.88 -15.49
N ILE A 184 1.45 -27.44 -14.28
CA ILE A 184 1.82 -28.14 -13.04
C ILE A 184 0.94 -29.39 -12.86
N LYS A 185 1.59 -30.54 -12.66
CA LYS A 185 0.96 -31.80 -12.28
C LYS A 185 0.96 -31.95 -10.75
N LEU A 186 0.31 -31.05 -10.07
CA LEU A 186 0.19 -31.03 -8.60
C LEU A 186 -1.29 -31.00 -8.23
N ASP A 187 -1.67 -31.75 -7.20
CA ASP A 187 -3.02 -31.61 -6.62
C ASP A 187 -3.10 -30.33 -5.79
N ALA A 188 -3.33 -29.23 -6.49
CA ALA A 188 -3.37 -27.90 -5.90
C ALA A 188 -4.48 -27.07 -6.54
N GLU A 189 -5.00 -26.12 -5.76
CA GLU A 189 -5.93 -25.11 -6.22
C GLU A 189 -5.31 -23.72 -6.14
N LEU A 190 -5.69 -22.83 -7.05
CA LEU A 190 -5.30 -21.43 -7.05
C LEU A 190 -6.56 -20.56 -7.02
N SER A 191 -6.74 -19.78 -5.97
CA SER A 191 -7.77 -18.76 -5.92
C SER A 191 -7.20 -17.39 -6.26
N ILE A 192 -7.96 -16.61 -7.03
CA ILE A 192 -7.56 -15.29 -7.52
C ILE A 192 -8.52 -14.22 -6.99
N VAL A 193 -8.05 -13.35 -6.14
CA VAL A 193 -8.76 -12.14 -5.72
C VAL A 193 -8.27 -10.98 -6.56
N GLY A 194 -9.13 -10.52 -7.47
CA GLY A 194 -8.85 -9.44 -8.42
C GLY A 194 -9.83 -9.45 -9.58
N ASN A 195 -9.84 -8.39 -10.38
CA ASN A 195 -10.73 -8.31 -11.54
C ASN A 195 -10.10 -9.02 -12.73
N LEU A 196 -10.39 -10.30 -12.91
CA LEU A 196 -10.02 -11.06 -14.09
C LEU A 196 -10.98 -10.73 -15.24
N LYS A 197 -10.46 -10.08 -16.30
CA LYS A 197 -11.25 -9.70 -17.47
C LYS A 197 -11.30 -10.78 -18.56
N ASN A 198 -10.36 -11.72 -18.54
CA ASN A 198 -10.22 -12.75 -19.55
C ASN A 198 -10.14 -14.12 -18.85
N GLU A 199 -11.07 -15.00 -19.14
CA GLU A 199 -11.19 -16.32 -18.55
C GLU A 199 -10.40 -17.42 -19.29
N ASN A 200 -9.71 -17.08 -20.39
CA ASN A 200 -8.97 -18.04 -21.21
C ASN A 200 -7.83 -18.76 -20.47
N PHE A 201 -7.39 -18.24 -19.32
CA PHE A 201 -6.37 -18.85 -18.46
C PHE A 201 -6.94 -19.84 -17.43
N LEU A 202 -8.26 -19.96 -17.35
CA LEU A 202 -8.90 -20.74 -16.30
C LEU A 202 -8.93 -22.22 -16.67
N ASN A 203 -8.46 -23.05 -15.76
CA ASN A 203 -8.73 -24.47 -15.73
C ASN A 203 -9.54 -24.82 -14.46
N LYS A 204 -9.91 -26.09 -14.30
CA LYS A 204 -10.72 -26.55 -13.16
C LYS A 204 -10.12 -26.27 -11.76
N ASN A 205 -8.81 -26.07 -11.70
CA ASN A 205 -8.08 -25.83 -10.45
C ASN A 205 -7.86 -24.33 -10.16
N ILE A 206 -8.29 -23.43 -11.05
CA ILE A 206 -8.17 -21.98 -10.89
C ILE A 206 -9.56 -21.40 -10.61
N LYS A 207 -9.69 -20.73 -9.45
CA LYS A 207 -10.96 -20.17 -8.95
C LYS A 207 -10.89 -18.64 -8.90
N PRO A 208 -11.50 -17.90 -9.84
CA PRO A 208 -11.62 -16.45 -9.74
C PRO A 208 -12.66 -16.10 -8.66
N LEU A 209 -12.24 -15.33 -7.66
CA LEU A 209 -13.11 -14.85 -6.57
C LEU A 209 -13.59 -13.41 -6.81
N GLY A 210 -13.11 -12.76 -7.88
CA GLY A 210 -13.45 -11.38 -8.16
C GLY A 210 -12.78 -10.40 -7.19
N TYR A 211 -13.23 -9.15 -7.22
CA TYR A 211 -12.73 -8.11 -6.31
C TYR A 211 -13.46 -8.19 -4.96
N VAL A 212 -12.73 -8.32 -3.89
CA VAL A 212 -13.23 -8.36 -2.51
C VAL A 212 -12.87 -7.06 -1.81
N ALA A 213 -13.87 -6.29 -1.41
CA ALA A 213 -13.70 -4.99 -0.75
C ALA A 213 -13.83 -5.07 0.78
N ASP A 214 -14.56 -6.06 1.26
CA ASP A 214 -14.82 -6.26 2.68
C ASP A 214 -13.62 -6.90 3.37
N PRO A 215 -13.02 -6.25 4.41
CA PRO A 215 -11.85 -6.77 5.09
C PRO A 215 -12.08 -8.15 5.72
N GLN A 216 -13.23 -8.39 6.34
CA GLN A 216 -13.51 -9.66 7.00
C GLN A 216 -13.63 -10.82 5.98
N SER A 217 -14.25 -10.56 4.84
CA SER A 217 -14.32 -11.52 3.73
C SER A 217 -12.91 -11.84 3.21
N LEU A 218 -12.05 -10.83 3.10
CA LEU A 218 -10.66 -11.01 2.65
C LEU A 218 -9.86 -11.82 3.67
N ILE A 219 -9.97 -11.53 4.97
CA ILE A 219 -9.36 -12.31 6.06
C ILE A 219 -9.79 -13.79 5.96
N ASN A 220 -11.09 -14.05 5.78
CA ASN A 220 -11.60 -15.42 5.65
C ASN A 220 -11.01 -16.13 4.39
N ILE A 221 -10.77 -15.40 3.32
CA ILE A 221 -10.11 -15.94 2.14
C ILE A 221 -8.67 -16.35 2.48
N TYR A 222 -7.88 -15.48 3.12
CA TYR A 222 -6.53 -15.84 3.55
C TYR A 222 -6.55 -17.06 4.48
N ASP A 223 -7.50 -17.13 5.43
CA ASP A 223 -7.60 -18.24 6.38
C ASP A 223 -7.92 -19.58 5.72
N ASN A 224 -8.62 -19.58 4.60
CA ASN A 224 -8.98 -20.79 3.85
C ASN A 224 -7.89 -21.25 2.87
N HIS A 225 -6.78 -20.53 2.79
CA HIS A 225 -5.64 -20.88 1.93
C HIS A 225 -4.40 -21.15 2.78
N ASN A 226 -3.42 -21.85 2.23
CA ASN A 226 -2.21 -22.18 2.96
C ASN A 226 -0.94 -21.52 2.40
N ILE A 227 -0.89 -21.13 1.15
CA ILE A 227 0.27 -20.43 0.56
C ILE A 227 -0.20 -19.25 -0.28
N MET A 228 0.34 -18.06 -0.03
CA MET A 228 0.15 -16.91 -0.90
C MET A 228 1.21 -16.86 -1.98
N ILE A 229 0.83 -16.47 -3.20
CA ILE A 229 1.76 -16.26 -4.32
C ILE A 229 1.76 -14.79 -4.71
N LEU A 230 2.95 -14.20 -4.80
CA LEU A 230 3.14 -12.86 -5.34
C LEU A 230 4.13 -12.90 -6.51
N PRO A 231 3.64 -13.11 -7.75
CA PRO A 231 4.50 -13.33 -8.91
C PRO A 231 4.97 -12.04 -9.59
N SER A 232 4.90 -10.89 -8.92
CA SER A 232 5.19 -9.58 -9.47
C SER A 232 6.63 -9.48 -10.03
N PHE A 233 6.80 -8.71 -11.10
CA PHE A 233 8.11 -8.30 -11.61
C PHE A 233 8.68 -7.10 -10.86
N THR A 234 7.80 -6.30 -10.26
CA THR A 234 8.20 -5.13 -9.47
C THR A 234 7.17 -4.83 -8.39
N GLU A 235 7.65 -4.44 -7.22
CA GLU A 235 6.84 -4.00 -6.09
C GLU A 235 7.47 -2.79 -5.39
N ALA A 236 6.63 -1.96 -4.83
CA ALA A 236 7.09 -0.93 -3.91
C ALA A 236 6.98 -1.42 -2.46
N THR A 237 5.74 -1.51 -1.97
CA THR A 237 5.42 -2.06 -0.64
C THR A 237 4.12 -2.85 -0.79
N PRO A 238 4.21 -4.17 -0.99
CA PRO A 238 3.03 -5.02 -1.23
C PRO A 238 2.32 -5.33 0.09
N TYR A 239 1.22 -4.62 0.38
CA TYR A 239 0.37 -4.86 1.57
C TYR A 239 -0.06 -6.32 1.72
N VAL A 240 -0.33 -6.97 0.59
CA VAL A 240 -0.79 -8.37 0.55
C VAL A 240 0.18 -9.36 1.19
N VAL A 241 1.48 -9.02 1.21
CA VAL A 241 2.48 -9.83 1.92
C VAL A 241 2.27 -9.74 3.42
N ASP A 242 2.11 -8.54 3.96
CA ASP A 242 1.86 -8.36 5.39
C ASP A 242 0.49 -8.91 5.80
N GLU A 243 -0.52 -8.81 4.92
CA GLU A 243 -1.82 -9.47 5.10
C GLU A 243 -1.66 -10.99 5.24
N ALA A 244 -0.92 -11.65 4.33
CA ALA A 244 -0.66 -13.09 4.41
C ALA A 244 0.10 -13.47 5.67
N LEU A 245 1.19 -12.75 5.99
CA LEU A 245 2.00 -13.01 7.16
C LEU A 245 1.22 -12.82 8.45
N SER A 246 0.32 -11.82 8.52
CA SER A 246 -0.55 -11.59 9.68
C SER A 246 -1.53 -12.75 9.92
N ARG A 247 -1.88 -13.49 8.87
CA ARG A 247 -2.72 -14.70 8.94
C ARG A 247 -1.87 -15.98 9.01
N LYS A 248 -0.56 -15.87 9.22
CA LYS A 248 0.40 -16.98 9.26
C LYS A 248 0.34 -17.85 7.98
N ARG A 249 0.20 -17.20 6.82
CA ARG A 249 0.25 -17.86 5.51
C ARG A 249 1.60 -17.55 4.86
N PRO A 250 2.45 -18.57 4.64
CA PRO A 250 3.71 -18.41 3.92
C PRO A 250 3.48 -17.80 2.55
N VAL A 251 4.45 -17.00 2.09
CA VAL A 251 4.39 -16.28 0.82
C VAL A 251 5.52 -16.77 -0.08
N ILE A 252 5.20 -17.16 -1.30
CA ILE A 252 6.19 -17.39 -2.36
C ILE A 252 6.27 -16.13 -3.22
N ILE A 253 7.46 -15.59 -3.35
CA ILE A 253 7.81 -14.51 -4.27
C ILE A 253 8.85 -15.00 -5.27
N PHE A 254 9.04 -14.26 -6.36
CA PHE A 254 10.09 -14.56 -7.32
C PHE A 254 11.31 -13.64 -7.14
N GLU A 255 12.46 -14.04 -7.71
CA GLU A 255 13.74 -13.34 -7.57
C GLU A 255 13.66 -11.86 -7.95
N ASP A 256 12.77 -11.50 -8.89
CA ASP A 256 12.55 -10.12 -9.35
C ASP A 256 12.26 -9.15 -8.20
N ILE A 257 11.59 -9.64 -7.16
CA ILE A 257 11.18 -8.85 -6.00
C ILE A 257 11.76 -9.38 -4.68
N ALA A 258 12.89 -10.13 -4.73
CA ALA A 258 13.53 -10.70 -3.54
C ALA A 258 13.83 -9.66 -2.45
N TYR A 259 14.05 -8.41 -2.85
CA TYR A 259 14.33 -7.29 -1.94
C TYR A 259 13.20 -6.98 -0.94
N ILE A 260 11.96 -7.43 -1.19
CA ILE A 260 10.84 -7.22 -0.25
C ILE A 260 10.85 -8.19 0.93
N ALA A 261 11.58 -9.31 0.82
CA ALA A 261 11.63 -10.32 1.88
C ALA A 261 12.23 -9.75 3.18
N LYS A 262 13.29 -8.96 3.05
CA LYS A 262 14.03 -8.40 4.21
C LYS A 262 14.27 -9.48 5.28
N ASP A 263 13.98 -9.15 6.55
CA ASP A 263 14.11 -10.06 7.70
C ASP A 263 12.81 -10.80 8.06
N LYS A 264 11.75 -10.65 7.25
CA LYS A 264 10.44 -11.25 7.53
C LYS A 264 10.48 -12.76 7.36
N LYS A 265 10.02 -13.48 8.39
CA LYS A 265 9.87 -14.92 8.38
C LYS A 265 8.61 -15.33 7.61
N GLY A 266 8.67 -16.43 6.87
CA GLY A 266 7.55 -16.94 6.08
C GLY A 266 7.51 -16.42 4.65
N ILE A 267 8.53 -15.68 4.17
CA ILE A 267 8.69 -15.32 2.76
C ILE A 267 9.74 -16.23 2.14
N PHE A 268 9.39 -16.86 1.03
CA PHE A 268 10.23 -17.79 0.29
C PHE A 268 10.47 -17.27 -1.13
N ILE A 269 11.72 -17.28 -1.56
CA ILE A 269 12.13 -16.81 -2.88
C ILE A 269 12.29 -18.01 -3.80
N SER A 270 11.56 -18.02 -4.90
CA SER A 270 11.67 -19.02 -5.96
C SER A 270 12.25 -18.40 -7.23
N LYS A 271 12.95 -19.19 -8.02
CA LYS A 271 13.23 -18.82 -9.41
C LYS A 271 11.93 -18.88 -10.21
N ARG A 272 11.83 -18.05 -11.25
CA ARG A 272 10.67 -18.03 -12.14
C ARG A 272 10.68 -19.21 -13.12
N ASN A 273 10.66 -20.41 -12.57
CA ASN A 273 10.51 -21.66 -13.31
C ASN A 273 9.79 -22.70 -12.46
N MET A 274 9.22 -23.69 -13.13
CA MET A 274 8.39 -24.73 -12.53
C MET A 274 9.12 -25.53 -11.45
N ASN A 275 10.35 -25.97 -11.72
CA ASN A 275 11.09 -26.85 -10.79
C ASN A 275 11.33 -26.14 -9.46
N SER A 276 11.88 -24.93 -9.49
CA SER A 276 12.14 -24.15 -8.28
C SER A 276 10.86 -23.83 -7.52
N PHE A 277 9.77 -23.52 -8.24
CA PHE A 277 8.46 -23.27 -7.62
C PHE A 277 7.93 -24.51 -6.90
N LEU A 278 8.02 -25.68 -7.53
CA LEU A 278 7.58 -26.95 -6.92
C LEU A 278 8.43 -27.35 -5.72
N GLU A 279 9.76 -27.20 -5.82
CA GLU A 279 10.69 -27.44 -4.70
C GLU A 279 10.38 -26.52 -3.50
N THR A 280 10.18 -25.23 -3.77
CA THR A 280 9.82 -24.24 -2.73
C THR A 280 8.46 -24.59 -2.10
N THR A 281 7.47 -24.95 -2.91
CA THR A 281 6.16 -25.36 -2.42
C THR A 281 6.25 -26.61 -1.54
N LYS A 282 6.98 -27.62 -2.00
CA LYS A 282 7.19 -28.85 -1.22
C LYS A 282 7.86 -28.54 0.11
N TYR A 283 8.95 -27.77 0.10
CA TYR A 283 9.64 -27.37 1.33
C TYR A 283 8.69 -26.69 2.33
N ILE A 284 7.85 -25.76 1.85
CA ILE A 284 6.86 -25.07 2.70
C ILE A 284 5.88 -26.08 3.30
N MET A 285 5.33 -26.99 2.51
CA MET A 285 4.34 -27.96 2.99
C MET A 285 4.95 -28.95 3.99
N ASP A 286 6.15 -29.45 3.72
CA ASP A 286 6.86 -30.38 4.59
C ASP A 286 7.24 -29.76 5.95
N ASN A 287 7.42 -28.42 6.02
CA ASN A 287 7.86 -27.70 7.21
C ASN A 287 6.81 -26.69 7.74
N TYR A 288 5.55 -26.82 7.34
CA TYR A 288 4.53 -25.76 7.50
C TYR A 288 4.39 -25.26 8.93
N LEU A 289 4.25 -26.15 9.90
CA LEU A 289 4.06 -25.77 11.31
C LEU A 289 5.29 -25.07 11.91
N GLU A 290 6.49 -25.50 11.54
CA GLU A 290 7.72 -24.83 11.96
C GLU A 290 7.82 -23.41 11.37
N ILE A 291 7.45 -23.27 10.10
CA ILE A 291 7.39 -21.97 9.42
C ILE A 291 6.41 -21.06 10.12
N GLN A 292 5.19 -21.52 10.42
CA GLN A 292 4.20 -20.72 11.15
C GLN A 292 4.71 -20.26 12.52
N LYS A 293 5.40 -21.13 13.25
CA LYS A 293 6.01 -20.75 14.53
C LYS A 293 7.09 -19.68 14.38
N LYS A 294 7.91 -19.75 13.31
CA LYS A 294 8.89 -18.70 13.00
C LYS A 294 8.22 -17.38 12.62
N MET A 295 7.07 -17.43 11.94
CA MET A 295 6.31 -16.24 11.55
C MET A 295 5.75 -15.46 12.75
N GLU A 296 5.55 -16.08 13.91
CA GLU A 296 5.15 -15.40 15.14
C GLU A 296 6.18 -14.38 15.64
N GLN A 297 7.42 -14.49 15.17
CA GLN A 297 8.51 -13.55 15.49
C GLN A 297 8.50 -12.30 14.63
N ASN A 298 7.62 -12.21 13.62
CA ASN A 298 7.52 -11.03 12.79
C ASN A 298 6.91 -9.86 13.57
N ASP A 299 7.61 -8.74 13.57
CA ASP A 299 7.04 -7.45 13.96
C ASP A 299 6.43 -6.80 12.71
N LEU A 300 5.13 -7.05 12.50
CA LEU A 300 4.43 -6.53 11.34
C LEU A 300 3.93 -5.11 11.61
N PRO A 301 4.14 -4.18 10.68
CA PRO A 301 3.65 -2.82 10.83
C PRO A 301 2.11 -2.83 10.89
N THR A 302 1.55 -1.94 11.69
CA THR A 302 0.10 -1.80 11.84
C THR A 302 -0.37 -0.43 11.37
N LYS A 303 -1.64 -0.33 10.99
CA LYS A 303 -2.30 0.93 10.64
C LYS A 303 -2.15 1.95 11.78
N LYS A 304 -2.42 1.55 13.01
CA LYS A 304 -2.22 2.40 14.20
C LYS A 304 -0.76 2.82 14.38
N GLY A 305 0.19 1.89 14.19
CA GLY A 305 1.62 2.18 14.26
C GLY A 305 2.05 3.24 13.24
N MET A 306 1.62 3.09 11.98
CA MET A 306 1.87 4.06 10.92
C MET A 306 1.35 5.46 11.28
N ILE A 307 0.11 5.56 11.73
CA ILE A 307 -0.52 6.84 12.09
C ILE A 307 0.17 7.48 13.30
N LYS A 308 0.53 6.66 14.29
CA LYS A 308 1.30 7.13 15.44
C LYS A 308 2.66 7.69 15.01
N GLN A 309 3.40 7.02 14.13
CA GLN A 309 4.67 7.52 13.60
C GLN A 309 4.47 8.88 12.90
N ILE A 310 3.45 9.02 12.06
CA ILE A 310 3.12 10.30 11.40
C ILE A 310 2.82 11.38 12.47
N SER A 311 2.00 11.06 13.46
CA SER A 311 1.65 11.98 14.55
C SER A 311 2.88 12.42 15.34
N ASP A 312 3.77 11.48 15.70
CA ASP A 312 4.96 11.76 16.49
C ASP A 312 5.97 12.64 15.70
N ILE A 313 6.10 12.44 14.39
CA ILE A 313 6.89 13.31 13.51
C ILE A 313 6.32 14.73 13.52
N ILE A 314 5.00 14.89 13.39
CA ILE A 314 4.35 16.20 13.41
C ILE A 314 4.56 16.89 14.76
N LYS A 315 4.43 16.17 15.88
CA LYS A 315 4.67 16.69 17.23
C LYS A 315 6.12 17.11 17.40
N LEU A 316 7.08 16.26 17.03
CA LEU A 316 8.51 16.50 17.12
C LEU A 316 8.91 17.77 16.37
N GLU A 317 8.43 17.94 15.14
CA GLU A 317 8.77 19.10 14.34
C GLU A 317 8.07 20.38 14.83
N ASN A 318 6.87 20.28 15.39
CA ASN A 318 6.19 21.42 15.98
C ASN A 318 6.83 21.87 17.31
N SER A 319 7.44 20.97 18.08
CA SER A 319 8.13 21.31 19.32
C SER A 319 9.45 22.09 19.11
N LYS A 320 9.96 22.10 17.87
CA LYS A 320 11.15 22.87 17.46
C LYS A 320 10.83 24.31 17.01
N LEU A 321 9.53 24.72 17.04
CA LEU A 321 9.04 26.03 16.58
C LEU A 321 8.86 27.00 17.73
#